data_4ede7102f9f26b8fb03da32f6fc78fa9
#
_entry.id   4ede7102f9f26b8fb03da32f6fc78fa9
#
_cell.length_a   1.000
_cell.length_b   1.000
_cell.length_c   1.000
_cell.angle_alpha   90.00
_cell.angle_beta   90.00
_cell.angle_gamma   90.00
#
_symmetry.space_group_name_H-M   'P 1'
#
loop_
_entity.id
_entity.type
_entity.pdbx_description
1 polymer ?
#
loop_
_entity_poly.entity_id
_entity_poly.type
_entity_poly.pdbx_seq_one_letter_code
_entity_poly.pdbx_strand_id
1 'polypeptide(L)'
;AALWLVLSLAYYTTQHFLVAEPGLPTLGLVVGFAAQLLIGVMSYLLPTTMGGGPGAVRAGLQELDRWGLLRATFVNGGLLIWMGTDISVLKVVASLLCIGSLAVYPIFIARAVKAQKQVLMKKAEGPAPKTTADWNQIYIGIAILAVIYALFAAL
;
A
#
# COMPACT_ATOMS: atom_id res chain seq x y z
N ALA A 1 -5.05 -4.58 -4.39
CA ALA A 1 -4.99 -5.99 -4.00
C ALA A 1 -5.68 -6.90 -5.02
N ALA A 2 -7.01 -6.78 -5.23
CA ALA A 2 -7.76 -7.69 -6.12
C ALA A 2 -7.18 -7.79 -7.55
N LEU A 3 -6.72 -6.68 -8.12
CA LEU A 3 -6.08 -6.67 -9.44
C LEU A 3 -4.85 -7.60 -9.47
N TRP A 4 -4.02 -7.60 -8.44
CA TRP A 4 -2.85 -8.47 -8.34
C TRP A 4 -3.22 -9.95 -8.25
N LEU A 5 -4.33 -10.27 -7.57
CA LEU A 5 -4.84 -11.65 -7.54
C LEU A 5 -5.22 -12.10 -8.95
N VAL A 6 -6.01 -11.29 -9.67
CA VAL A 6 -6.45 -11.60 -11.04
C VAL A 6 -5.25 -11.73 -11.98
N LEU A 7 -4.29 -10.78 -11.94
CA LEU A 7 -3.09 -10.83 -12.77
C LEU A 7 -2.22 -12.05 -12.46
N SER A 8 -2.05 -12.38 -11.18
CA SER A 8 -1.27 -13.55 -10.76
C SER A 8 -1.93 -14.86 -11.20
N LEU A 9 -3.25 -14.97 -11.09
CA LEU A 9 -3.98 -16.14 -11.55
C LEU A 9 -3.94 -16.26 -13.09
N ALA A 10 -4.13 -15.15 -13.79
CA ALA A 10 -4.04 -15.13 -15.27
C ALA A 10 -2.62 -15.53 -15.73
N TYR A 11 -1.58 -14.98 -15.10
CA TYR A 11 -0.20 -15.36 -15.37
C TYR A 11 0.04 -16.86 -15.14
N TYR A 12 -0.36 -17.36 -13.96
CA TYR A 12 -0.20 -18.79 -13.64
C TYR A 12 -0.94 -19.70 -14.63
N THR A 13 -2.16 -19.34 -14.98
CA THR A 13 -2.97 -20.09 -15.94
C THR A 13 -2.31 -20.12 -17.33
N THR A 14 -1.84 -18.97 -17.83
CA THR A 14 -1.16 -18.91 -19.12
C THR A 14 0.14 -19.72 -19.13
N GLN A 15 0.92 -19.64 -18.06
CA GLN A 15 2.16 -20.42 -17.91
C GLN A 15 1.87 -21.93 -17.88
N HIS A 16 0.80 -22.35 -17.21
CA HIS A 16 0.42 -23.77 -17.14
C HIS A 16 0.13 -24.39 -18.52
N PHE A 17 -0.35 -23.59 -19.47
CA PHE A 17 -0.57 -24.05 -20.85
C PHE A 17 0.68 -23.96 -21.73
N LEU A 18 1.64 -23.12 -21.41
CA LEU A 18 2.80 -22.83 -22.26
C LEU A 18 4.10 -23.49 -21.77
N VAL A 19 4.20 -23.80 -20.48
CA VAL A 19 5.42 -24.29 -19.83
C VAL A 19 5.11 -25.57 -19.03
N ALA A 20 6.00 -26.56 -19.09
CA ALA A 20 5.80 -27.84 -18.40
C ALA A 20 5.77 -27.70 -16.87
N GLU A 21 6.54 -26.75 -16.32
CA GLU A 21 6.58 -26.48 -14.87
C GLU A 21 6.39 -24.97 -14.62
N PRO A 22 5.15 -24.51 -14.47
CA PRO A 22 4.86 -23.10 -14.25
C PRO A 22 5.32 -22.66 -12.85
N GLY A 23 6.13 -21.59 -12.79
CA GLY A 23 6.50 -20.94 -11.52
C GLY A 23 5.32 -20.19 -10.89
N LEU A 24 5.19 -20.29 -9.55
CA LEU A 24 4.18 -19.53 -8.82
C LEU A 24 4.50 -18.02 -8.85
N PRO A 25 3.53 -17.13 -9.12
CA PRO A 25 3.71 -15.68 -9.09
C PRO A 25 3.72 -15.14 -7.64
N THR A 26 4.67 -15.64 -6.84
CA THR A 26 4.72 -15.45 -5.38
C THR A 26 4.71 -13.98 -4.97
N LEU A 27 5.47 -13.12 -5.67
CA LEU A 27 5.51 -11.68 -5.34
C LEU A 27 4.17 -10.98 -5.57
N GLY A 28 3.52 -11.25 -6.69
CA GLY A 28 2.19 -10.71 -6.99
C GLY A 28 1.16 -11.16 -5.96
N LEU A 29 1.20 -12.43 -5.53
CA LEU A 29 0.28 -12.98 -4.54
C LEU A 29 0.59 -12.49 -3.13
N VAL A 30 1.84 -12.51 -2.69
CA VAL A 30 2.20 -12.17 -1.30
C VAL A 30 2.21 -10.65 -1.09
N VAL A 31 2.92 -9.90 -1.89
CA VAL A 31 3.08 -8.45 -1.72
C VAL A 31 1.94 -7.68 -2.40
N GLY A 32 1.62 -8.05 -3.63
CA GLY A 32 0.58 -7.36 -4.41
C GLY A 32 -0.83 -7.62 -3.88
N PHE A 33 -1.15 -8.84 -3.47
CA PHE A 33 -2.49 -9.20 -2.99
C PHE A 33 -2.53 -9.29 -1.46
N ALA A 34 -1.87 -10.28 -0.85
CA ALA A 34 -2.08 -10.61 0.56
C ALA A 34 -1.67 -9.47 1.52
N ALA A 35 -0.49 -8.88 1.35
CA ALA A 35 -0.04 -7.79 2.22
C ALA A 35 -0.91 -6.53 2.06
N GLN A 36 -1.26 -6.15 0.83
CA GLN A 36 -2.13 -4.99 0.61
C GLN A 36 -3.56 -5.23 1.10
N LEU A 37 -4.10 -6.45 0.95
CA LEU A 37 -5.40 -6.81 1.50
C LEU A 37 -5.40 -6.71 3.02
N LEU A 38 -4.40 -7.29 3.66
CA LEU A 38 -4.26 -7.26 5.12
C LEU A 38 -4.19 -5.81 5.64
N ILE A 39 -3.36 -4.97 5.03
CA ILE A 39 -3.24 -3.56 5.40
C ILE A 39 -4.56 -2.82 5.19
N GLY A 40 -5.24 -3.04 4.06
CA GLY A 40 -6.54 -2.42 3.78
C GLY A 40 -7.61 -2.80 4.79
N VAL A 41 -7.73 -4.10 5.08
CA VAL A 41 -8.67 -4.63 6.08
C VAL A 41 -8.35 -4.10 7.47
N MET A 42 -7.10 -4.13 7.91
CA MET A 42 -6.68 -3.62 9.21
C MET A 42 -6.87 -2.10 9.34
N SER A 43 -6.67 -1.35 8.25
CA SER A 43 -6.91 0.10 8.24
C SER A 43 -8.37 0.47 8.53
N TYR A 44 -9.31 -0.39 8.17
CA TYR A 44 -10.73 -0.21 8.43
C TYR A 44 -11.16 -0.84 9.77
N LEU A 45 -10.80 -2.10 10.00
CA LEU A 45 -11.26 -2.86 11.18
C LEU A 45 -10.71 -2.29 12.49
N LEU A 46 -9.44 -1.88 12.54
CA LEU A 46 -8.82 -1.44 13.78
C LEU A 46 -9.56 -0.26 14.43
N PRO A 47 -9.81 0.87 13.74
CA PRO A 47 -10.55 1.98 14.34
C PRO A 47 -12.01 1.63 14.66
N THR A 48 -12.65 0.80 13.84
CA THR A 48 -14.06 0.42 14.05
C THR A 48 -14.23 -0.49 15.24
N THR A 49 -13.34 -1.45 15.45
CA THR A 49 -13.37 -2.36 16.63
C THR A 49 -13.01 -1.65 17.93
N MET A 50 -12.12 -0.64 17.88
CA MET A 50 -11.82 0.18 19.04
C MET A 50 -13.02 1.06 19.48
N GLY A 51 -13.93 1.37 18.55
CA GLY A 51 -15.17 2.09 18.82
C GLY A 51 -14.98 3.54 19.29
N GLY A 52 -15.86 4.00 20.16
CA GLY A 52 -15.79 5.34 20.74
C GLY A 52 -16.60 6.41 20.02
N GLY A 53 -17.49 5.97 19.13
CA GLY A 53 -18.38 6.84 18.38
C GLY A 53 -17.77 7.39 17.08
N PRO A 54 -18.59 8.06 16.24
CA PRO A 54 -18.19 8.44 14.88
C PRO A 54 -16.97 9.36 14.81
N GLY A 55 -16.80 10.26 15.77
CA GLY A 55 -15.67 11.19 15.83
C GLY A 55 -14.35 10.50 16.09
N ALA A 56 -14.33 9.58 17.08
CA ALA A 56 -13.14 8.82 17.44
C ALA A 56 -12.72 7.87 16.32
N VAL A 57 -13.67 7.15 15.73
CA VAL A 57 -13.40 6.25 14.58
C VAL A 57 -12.82 7.03 13.39
N ARG A 58 -13.40 8.21 13.05
CA ARG A 58 -12.87 9.05 11.98
C ARG A 58 -11.42 9.51 12.25
N ALA A 59 -11.10 9.84 13.50
CA ALA A 59 -9.72 10.23 13.85
C ALA A 59 -8.72 9.10 13.57
N GLY A 60 -9.07 7.86 13.95
CA GLY A 60 -8.27 6.68 13.64
C GLY A 60 -8.13 6.42 12.14
N LEU A 61 -9.25 6.45 11.42
CA LEU A 61 -9.26 6.24 9.95
C LEU A 61 -8.43 7.29 9.23
N GLN A 62 -8.53 8.57 9.59
CA GLN A 62 -7.76 9.64 8.93
C GLN A 62 -6.25 9.49 9.12
N GLU A 63 -5.80 9.05 10.30
CA GLU A 63 -4.35 8.79 10.52
C GLU A 63 -3.88 7.57 9.73
N LEU A 64 -4.67 6.51 9.61
CA LEU A 64 -4.31 5.33 8.81
C LEU A 64 -4.32 5.62 7.30
N ASP A 65 -5.25 6.46 6.84
CA ASP A 65 -5.32 6.89 5.44
C ASP A 65 -4.27 7.95 5.07
N ARG A 66 -3.59 8.51 6.06
CA ARG A 66 -2.54 9.50 5.83
C ARG A 66 -1.44 8.93 4.95
N TRP A 67 -1.18 9.58 3.81
CA TRP A 67 -0.27 9.09 2.77
C TRP A 67 -0.64 7.70 2.21
N GLY A 68 -1.90 7.26 2.38
CA GLY A 68 -2.37 5.93 1.97
C GLY A 68 -2.20 5.70 0.48
N LEU A 69 -2.59 6.68 -0.35
CA LEU A 69 -2.46 6.61 -1.81
C LEU A 69 -1.00 6.62 -2.26
N LEU A 70 -0.13 7.42 -1.63
CA LEU A 70 1.31 7.44 -1.93
C LEU A 70 1.97 6.09 -1.63
N ARG A 71 1.68 5.51 -0.45
CA ARG A 71 2.18 4.17 -0.08
C ARG A 71 1.70 3.10 -1.06
N ALA A 72 0.41 3.13 -1.41
CA ALA A 72 -0.14 2.21 -2.39
C ALA A 72 0.53 2.36 -3.77
N THR A 73 0.82 3.59 -4.19
CA THR A 73 1.54 3.86 -5.45
C THR A 73 2.95 3.30 -5.41
N PHE A 74 3.69 3.46 -4.31
CA PHE A 74 5.03 2.90 -4.18
C PHE A 74 5.04 1.37 -4.14
N VAL A 75 4.09 0.74 -3.46
CA VAL A 75 4.00 -0.73 -3.47
C VAL A 75 3.67 -1.24 -4.87
N ASN A 76 2.63 -0.70 -5.51
CA ASN A 76 2.21 -1.18 -6.83
C ASN A 76 3.22 -0.83 -7.92
N GLY A 77 3.72 0.41 -7.94
CA GLY A 77 4.72 0.85 -8.91
C GLY A 77 6.07 0.17 -8.71
N GLY A 78 6.50 -0.02 -7.46
CA GLY A 78 7.70 -0.77 -7.15
C GLY A 78 7.61 -2.23 -7.60
N LEU A 79 6.46 -2.90 -7.40
CA LEU A 79 6.24 -4.26 -7.93
C LEU A 79 6.30 -4.31 -9.46
N LEU A 80 5.68 -3.34 -10.15
CA LEU A 80 5.71 -3.28 -11.62
C LEU A 80 7.14 -3.07 -12.13
N ILE A 81 7.90 -2.15 -11.52
CA ILE A 81 9.31 -1.93 -11.87
C ILE A 81 10.11 -3.20 -11.62
N TRP A 82 9.95 -3.83 -10.45
CA TRP A 82 10.68 -5.04 -10.10
C TRP A 82 10.42 -6.19 -11.08
N MET A 83 9.18 -6.35 -11.54
CA MET A 83 8.80 -7.39 -12.49
C MET A 83 9.20 -7.06 -13.93
N GLY A 84 9.24 -5.77 -14.29
CA GLY A 84 9.45 -5.30 -15.66
C GLY A 84 10.90 -4.97 -16.03
N THR A 85 11.85 -5.03 -15.08
CA THR A 85 13.25 -4.69 -15.34
C THR A 85 14.20 -5.85 -15.01
N ASP A 86 15.29 -5.94 -15.75
CA ASP A 86 16.42 -6.84 -15.45
C ASP A 86 17.60 -6.15 -14.77
N ILE A 87 17.53 -4.83 -14.59
CA ILE A 87 18.56 -4.02 -13.95
C ILE A 87 18.57 -4.29 -12.45
N SER A 88 19.63 -4.93 -11.94
CA SER A 88 19.73 -5.35 -10.53
C SER A 88 19.59 -4.19 -9.54
N VAL A 89 20.20 -3.04 -9.80
CA VAL A 89 20.10 -1.86 -8.93
C VAL A 89 18.67 -1.36 -8.84
N LEU A 90 17.97 -1.32 -9.96
CA LEU A 90 16.57 -0.88 -10.02
C LEU A 90 15.64 -1.85 -9.28
N LYS A 91 15.90 -3.16 -9.34
CA LYS A 91 15.20 -4.17 -8.53
C LYS A 91 15.40 -3.94 -7.03
N VAL A 92 16.62 -3.63 -6.61
CA VAL A 92 16.91 -3.32 -5.18
C VAL A 92 16.16 -2.07 -4.72
N VAL A 93 16.21 -0.99 -5.49
CA VAL A 93 15.51 0.26 -5.16
C VAL A 93 14.00 0.03 -5.12
N ALA A 94 13.42 -0.66 -6.10
CA ALA A 94 12.01 -1.01 -6.13
C ALA A 94 11.60 -1.86 -4.91
N SER A 95 12.42 -2.84 -4.50
CA SER A 95 12.20 -3.65 -3.30
C SER A 95 12.21 -2.81 -2.03
N LEU A 96 13.17 -1.88 -1.90
CA LEU A 96 13.24 -0.97 -0.75
C LEU A 96 12.02 -0.05 -0.67
N LEU A 97 11.51 0.45 -1.79
CA LEU A 97 10.29 1.24 -1.83
C LEU A 97 9.06 0.43 -1.41
N CYS A 98 8.93 -0.80 -1.91
CA CYS A 98 7.83 -1.70 -1.51
C CYS A 98 7.89 -2.02 -0.01
N ILE A 99 9.03 -2.53 0.47
CA ILE A 99 9.20 -2.93 1.87
C ILE A 99 9.09 -1.72 2.79
N GLY A 100 9.72 -0.60 2.46
CA GLY A 100 9.65 0.63 3.24
C GLY A 100 8.22 1.14 3.38
N SER A 101 7.44 1.13 2.29
CA SER A 101 6.03 1.54 2.31
C SER A 101 5.16 0.63 3.17
N LEU A 102 5.45 -0.67 3.24
CA LEU A 102 4.78 -1.62 4.12
C LEU A 102 5.26 -1.49 5.57
N ALA A 103 6.57 -1.34 5.78
CA ALA A 103 7.18 -1.27 7.12
C ALA A 103 6.80 -0.01 7.91
N VAL A 104 6.42 1.06 7.24
CA VAL A 104 5.93 2.29 7.90
C VAL A 104 4.51 2.12 8.47
N TYR A 105 3.75 1.10 8.05
CA TYR A 105 2.36 0.90 8.46
C TYR A 105 2.15 0.77 9.98
N PRO A 106 2.97 0.05 10.75
CA PRO A 106 2.84 -0.01 12.22
C PRO A 106 2.93 1.37 12.90
N ILE A 107 3.69 2.30 12.34
CA ILE A 107 3.78 3.68 12.85
C ILE A 107 2.43 4.38 12.70
N PHE A 108 1.76 4.21 11.57
CA PHE A 108 0.42 4.75 11.36
C PHE A 108 -0.63 4.11 12.27
N ILE A 109 -0.51 2.80 12.56
CA ILE A 109 -1.35 2.13 13.57
C ILE A 109 -1.19 2.80 14.94
N ALA A 110 0.04 2.98 15.41
CA ALA A 110 0.30 3.61 16.71
C ALA A 110 -0.25 5.04 16.77
N ARG A 111 -0.11 5.82 15.69
CA ARG A 111 -0.67 7.17 15.58
C ARG A 111 -2.19 7.15 15.56
N ALA A 112 -2.82 6.25 14.83
CA ALA A 112 -4.27 6.12 14.76
C ALA A 112 -4.87 5.78 16.13
N VAL A 113 -4.27 4.81 16.84
CA VAL A 113 -4.68 4.46 18.21
C VAL A 113 -4.55 5.66 19.15
N LYS A 114 -3.46 6.42 19.06
CA LYS A 114 -3.25 7.63 19.86
C LYS A 114 -4.30 8.71 19.55
N ALA A 115 -4.54 9.00 18.27
CA ALA A 115 -5.52 9.99 17.84
C ALA A 115 -6.94 9.60 18.30
N GLN A 116 -7.33 8.35 18.13
CA GLN A 116 -8.63 7.84 18.56
C GLN A 116 -8.81 7.95 20.08
N LYS A 117 -7.79 7.58 20.86
CA LYS A 117 -7.81 7.73 22.32
C LYS A 117 -7.92 9.19 22.76
N GLN A 118 -7.30 10.13 22.08
CA GLN A 118 -7.39 11.57 22.41
C GLN A 118 -8.84 12.06 22.26
N VAL A 119 -9.54 11.66 21.23
CA VAL A 119 -10.95 12.01 21.03
C VAL A 119 -11.84 11.33 22.09
N LEU A 120 -11.59 10.05 22.38
CA LEU A 120 -12.30 9.31 23.44
C LEU A 120 -12.18 9.97 24.82
N MET A 121 -10.99 10.47 25.15
CA MET A 121 -10.74 11.16 26.42
C MET A 121 -11.20 12.63 26.41
N LYS A 122 -11.91 13.07 25.37
CA LYS A 122 -12.35 14.48 25.17
C LYS A 122 -11.19 15.49 25.18
N LYS A 123 -9.95 15.04 24.87
CA LYS A 123 -8.76 15.89 24.76
C LYS A 123 -8.60 16.51 23.38
N ALA A 124 -9.37 16.03 22.41
CA ALA A 124 -9.42 16.55 21.05
C ALA A 124 -10.84 16.37 20.49
N GLU A 125 -11.23 17.26 19.58
CA GLU A 125 -12.47 17.09 18.81
C GLU A 125 -12.27 16.07 17.69
N GLY A 126 -13.33 15.33 17.37
CA GLY A 126 -13.30 14.40 16.23
C GLY A 126 -13.24 15.17 14.91
N PRO A 127 -12.38 14.77 13.98
CA PRO A 127 -12.22 15.48 12.71
C PRO A 127 -13.50 15.42 11.86
N ALA A 128 -13.67 16.42 11.00
CA ALA A 128 -14.73 16.44 10.01
C ALA A 128 -14.61 15.25 9.02
N PRO A 129 -15.70 14.78 8.43
CA PRO A 129 -15.66 13.76 7.39
C PRO A 129 -14.78 14.21 6.22
N LYS A 130 -13.85 13.36 5.78
CA LYS A 130 -13.06 13.61 4.58
C LYS A 130 -13.94 13.32 3.35
N THR A 131 -14.16 14.31 2.51
CA THR A 131 -15.08 14.20 1.37
C THR A 131 -14.39 13.84 0.06
N THR A 132 -13.08 14.05 -0.05
CA THR A 132 -12.32 13.81 -1.29
C THR A 132 -11.04 13.04 -1.02
N ALA A 133 -10.68 12.18 -1.99
CA ALA A 133 -9.38 11.53 -2.01
C ALA A 133 -8.29 12.55 -2.44
N ASP A 134 -7.12 12.45 -1.85
CA ASP A 134 -5.98 13.30 -2.20
C ASP A 134 -5.20 12.70 -3.39
N TRP A 135 -5.72 12.91 -4.60
CA TRP A 135 -5.14 12.39 -5.83
C TRP A 135 -3.72 12.89 -6.10
N ASN A 136 -3.33 14.03 -5.53
CA ASN A 136 -1.97 14.56 -5.68
C ASN A 136 -0.91 13.57 -5.18
N GLN A 137 -1.23 12.75 -4.19
CA GLN A 137 -0.33 11.70 -3.69
C GLN A 137 0.03 10.67 -4.76
N ILE A 138 -0.91 10.32 -5.64
CA ILE A 138 -0.66 9.39 -6.75
C ILE A 138 0.27 10.05 -7.77
N TYR A 139 0.00 11.29 -8.17
CA TYR A 139 0.85 12.00 -9.13
C TYR A 139 2.28 12.17 -8.61
N ILE A 140 2.45 12.54 -7.34
CA ILE A 140 3.77 12.64 -6.70
C ILE A 140 4.45 11.26 -6.69
N GLY A 141 3.73 10.20 -6.32
CA GLY A 141 4.27 8.84 -6.29
C GLY A 141 4.73 8.37 -7.67
N ILE A 142 3.91 8.59 -8.71
CA ILE A 142 4.26 8.24 -10.10
C ILE A 142 5.46 9.05 -10.57
N ALA A 143 5.51 10.36 -10.28
CA ALA A 143 6.63 11.21 -10.67
C ALA A 143 7.95 10.73 -10.04
N ILE A 144 7.95 10.39 -8.76
CA ILE A 144 9.13 9.84 -8.06
C ILE A 144 9.57 8.52 -8.70
N LEU A 145 8.64 7.60 -8.96
CA LEU A 145 8.95 6.31 -9.59
C LEU A 145 9.49 6.49 -11.01
N ALA A 146 8.92 7.41 -11.80
CA ALA A 146 9.39 7.72 -13.15
C ALA A 146 10.81 8.29 -13.15
N VAL A 147 11.12 9.20 -12.22
CA VAL A 147 12.47 9.76 -12.06
C VAL A 147 13.48 8.68 -11.68
N ILE A 148 13.13 7.83 -10.73
CA ILE A 148 13.97 6.69 -10.32
C ILE A 148 14.22 5.77 -11.51
N TYR A 149 13.16 5.39 -12.22
CA TYR A 149 13.28 4.53 -13.40
C TYR A 149 14.17 5.16 -14.48
N ALA A 150 13.94 6.43 -14.83
CA ALA A 150 14.73 7.14 -15.84
C ALA A 150 16.22 7.25 -15.45
N LEU A 151 16.49 7.54 -14.16
CA LEU A 151 17.86 7.70 -13.67
C LEU A 151 18.66 6.38 -13.78
N PHE A 152 18.06 5.26 -13.43
CA PHE A 152 18.74 3.96 -13.42
C PHE A 152 18.62 3.19 -14.74
N ALA A 153 17.67 3.51 -15.60
CA ALA A 153 17.60 2.95 -16.95
C ALA A 153 18.58 3.61 -17.94
N ALA A 154 19.10 4.79 -17.59
CA ALA A 154 20.11 5.51 -18.39
C ALA A 154 21.57 5.12 -18.02
N LEU A 155 21.77 4.31 -16.98
CA LEU A 155 23.07 3.79 -16.54
C LEU A 155 23.33 2.40 -17.13
#